data_e43da8c60cd1856eb2d18d09c2c2b87d
#
_entry.id   e43da8c60cd1856eb2d18d09c2c2b87d
#
_cell.length_a   1.000
_cell.length_b   1.000
_cell.length_c   1.000
_cell.angle_alpha   90.00
_cell.angle_beta   90.00
_cell.angle_gamma   90.00
#
_symmetry.space_group_name_H-M   'P 1'
#
loop_
_entity.id
_entity.type
_entity.pdbx_description
1 polymer ?
#
loop_
_entity_poly.entity_id
_entity_poly.type
_entity_poly.pdbx_seq_one_letter_code
_entity_poly.pdbx_strand_id
1 'polypeptide(L)'
;MKIIDLILNEIPCKTYKHIQGDSLYQLFFENDNCYAYLKEIKPAFLPHNDDITRIQIPNLPAFEQVIRSSSIFFAIGYDPVNNIYVIWNPEAVKPRLNKKTNISLYSTFKGQQEVRASQKPIHYVTKQLQDAMIVPPSEVRAVLDNYLSFF
;
A
#
# COMPACT_ATOMS: atom_id res chain seq x y z
N MET A 1 11.95 10.07 -8.99
CA MET A 1 12.09 9.85 -7.54
C MET A 1 11.42 8.56 -7.14
N LYS A 2 12.07 7.75 -6.32
CA LYS A 2 11.51 6.48 -5.87
C LYS A 2 10.42 6.71 -4.82
N ILE A 3 9.43 5.81 -4.77
CA ILE A 3 8.33 5.92 -3.81
C ILE A 3 8.85 5.85 -2.37
N ILE A 4 9.88 5.03 -2.11
CA ILE A 4 10.49 4.97 -0.78
C ILE A 4 10.97 6.34 -0.31
N ASP A 5 11.58 7.12 -1.19
CA ASP A 5 12.06 8.46 -0.83
C ASP A 5 10.90 9.41 -0.49
N LEU A 6 9.78 9.26 -1.18
CA LEU A 6 8.60 10.08 -0.92
C LEU A 6 7.93 9.72 0.39
N ILE A 7 7.75 8.42 0.66
CA ILE A 7 7.03 7.99 1.86
C ILE A 7 7.84 8.25 3.13
N LEU A 8 9.17 8.21 3.06
CA LEU A 8 10.03 8.51 4.21
C LEU A 8 9.86 9.95 4.72
N ASN A 9 9.37 10.86 3.88
CA ASN A 9 9.05 12.21 4.31
C ASN A 9 7.79 12.29 5.16
N GLU A 10 6.96 11.25 5.12
CA GLU A 10 5.65 11.25 5.77
C GLU A 10 5.62 10.43 7.06
N ILE A 11 6.66 9.63 7.34
CA ILE A 11 6.68 8.72 8.48
C ILE A 11 7.97 8.87 9.27
N PRO A 12 7.95 8.60 10.61
CA PRO A 12 9.14 8.73 11.46
C PRO A 12 10.05 7.50 11.39
N CYS A 13 10.33 7.01 10.20
CA CYS A 13 11.21 5.87 10.01
C CYS A 13 12.66 6.24 10.30
N LYS A 14 13.33 5.47 11.15
CA LYS A 14 14.75 5.69 11.52
C LYS A 14 15.68 5.26 10.41
N THR A 15 15.49 4.03 9.94
CA THR A 15 16.28 3.45 8.85
C THR A 15 15.38 2.50 8.07
N TYR A 16 15.83 2.11 6.90
CA TYR A 16 15.15 1.08 6.13
C TYR A 16 16.15 0.13 5.51
N LYS A 17 15.69 -1.08 5.22
CA LYS A 17 16.46 -2.11 4.52
C LYS A 17 15.74 -2.48 3.24
N HIS A 18 16.42 -2.39 2.12
CA HIS A 18 15.93 -2.90 0.85
C HIS A 18 16.01 -4.43 0.86
N ILE A 19 14.87 -5.10 0.64
CA ILE A 19 14.81 -6.56 0.76
C ILE A 19 14.96 -7.23 -0.61
N GLN A 20 14.08 -6.90 -1.55
CA GLN A 20 14.11 -7.52 -2.87
C GLN A 20 13.41 -6.63 -3.90
N GLY A 21 13.96 -6.60 -5.14
CA GLY A 21 13.42 -5.78 -6.22
C GLY A 21 13.47 -4.30 -5.85
N ASP A 22 12.65 -3.49 -6.51
CA ASP A 22 12.58 -2.04 -6.24
C ASP A 22 11.42 -1.69 -5.31
N SER A 23 10.69 -2.68 -4.78
CA SER A 23 9.41 -2.43 -4.12
C SER A 23 9.31 -2.95 -2.69
N LEU A 24 10.10 -3.95 -2.30
CA LEU A 24 9.97 -4.56 -0.98
C LEU A 24 11.05 -4.04 -0.03
N TYR A 25 10.59 -3.47 1.09
CA TYR A 25 11.45 -2.88 2.11
C TYR A 25 11.06 -3.34 3.50
N GLN A 26 12.01 -3.29 4.42
CA GLN A 26 11.74 -3.35 5.85
C GLN A 26 12.01 -1.98 6.44
N LEU A 27 11.05 -1.45 7.17
CA LEU A 27 11.10 -0.12 7.76
C LEU A 27 11.28 -0.25 9.27
N PHE A 28 12.27 0.47 9.81
CA PHE A 28 12.58 0.41 11.24
C PHE A 28 12.20 1.72 11.93
N PHE A 29 11.36 1.60 12.92
CA PHE A 29 10.94 2.68 13.79
C PHE A 29 11.66 2.56 15.15
N GLU A 30 11.36 3.45 16.09
CA GLU A 30 12.08 3.46 17.36
C GLU A 30 11.93 2.13 18.13
N ASN A 31 10.72 1.58 18.20
CA ASN A 31 10.43 0.40 19.00
C ASN A 31 9.91 -0.80 18.21
N ASP A 32 9.71 -0.65 16.92
CA ASP A 32 9.19 -1.75 16.10
C ASP A 32 9.64 -1.64 14.65
N ASN A 33 9.19 -2.57 13.84
CA ASN A 33 9.46 -2.58 12.40
C ASN A 33 8.27 -3.15 11.65
N CYS A 34 8.20 -2.86 10.35
CA CYS A 34 7.22 -3.45 9.45
C CYS A 34 7.86 -3.71 8.11
N TYR A 35 7.17 -4.49 7.28
CA TYR A 35 7.51 -4.62 5.86
C TYR A 35 6.55 -3.78 5.04
N ALA A 36 7.06 -3.24 3.94
CA ALA A 36 6.25 -2.44 3.02
C ALA A 36 6.58 -2.81 1.58
N TYR A 37 5.54 -3.05 0.80
CA TYR A 37 5.62 -3.20 -0.64
C TYR A 37 5.07 -1.92 -1.27
N LEU A 38 5.94 -1.18 -1.95
CA LEU A 38 5.65 0.15 -2.49
C LEU A 38 5.61 0.08 -4.01
N LYS A 39 4.49 0.45 -4.61
CA LYS A 39 4.34 0.41 -6.06
C LYS A 39 3.51 1.56 -6.58
N GLU A 40 3.83 2.01 -7.80
CA GLU A 40 3.02 3.02 -8.48
C GLU A 40 1.68 2.41 -8.90
N ILE A 41 0.61 3.15 -8.66
CA ILE A 41 -0.74 2.76 -9.07
C ILE A 41 -0.89 2.98 -10.57
N LYS A 42 -1.44 1.98 -11.26
CA LYS A 42 -1.66 2.03 -12.70
C LYS A 42 -3.11 1.66 -13.05
N PRO A 43 -3.60 2.06 -14.25
CA PRO A 43 -4.91 1.59 -14.70
C PRO A 43 -4.95 0.08 -14.76
N ALA A 44 -6.09 -0.50 -14.38
CA ALA A 44 -6.26 -1.96 -14.40
C ALA A 44 -6.66 -2.49 -15.78
N PHE A 45 -7.14 -1.62 -16.67
CA PHE A 45 -7.59 -1.98 -18.03
C PHE A 45 -8.66 -3.07 -18.04
N LEU A 46 -9.59 -3.02 -17.05
CA LEU A 46 -10.68 -3.99 -16.99
C LEU A 46 -11.75 -3.66 -18.02
N PRO A 47 -12.32 -4.69 -18.70
CA PRO A 47 -13.43 -4.47 -19.63
C PRO A 47 -14.61 -3.77 -18.95
N HIS A 48 -15.17 -2.77 -19.61
CA HIS A 48 -16.35 -2.03 -19.16
C HIS A 48 -16.19 -1.26 -17.84
N ASN A 49 -14.93 -1.11 -17.36
CA ASN A 49 -14.70 -0.33 -16.16
C ASN A 49 -13.31 0.31 -16.20
N ASP A 50 -13.21 1.50 -16.78
CA ASP A 50 -11.97 2.26 -16.92
C ASP A 50 -11.62 3.11 -15.68
N ASP A 51 -12.49 3.13 -14.67
CA ASP A 51 -12.22 3.82 -13.41
C ASP A 51 -11.35 3.00 -12.45
N ILE A 52 -11.12 1.73 -12.72
CA ILE A 52 -10.37 0.85 -11.81
C ILE A 52 -8.86 1.02 -12.01
N THR A 53 -8.18 1.21 -10.89
CA THR A 53 -6.72 1.21 -10.79
C THR A 53 -6.25 0.02 -9.98
N ARG A 54 -4.96 -0.30 -10.06
CA ARG A 54 -4.41 -1.41 -9.26
C ARG A 54 -2.91 -1.29 -9.07
N ILE A 55 -2.42 -2.04 -8.06
CA ILE A 55 -1.06 -2.55 -8.04
C ILE A 55 -1.09 -4.07 -8.12
N GLN A 56 0.00 -4.68 -8.58
CA GLN A 56 0.15 -6.13 -8.58
C GLN A 56 1.38 -6.51 -7.79
N ILE A 57 1.22 -7.53 -6.93
CA ILE A 57 2.30 -8.06 -6.10
C ILE A 57 2.65 -9.44 -6.62
N PRO A 58 3.86 -9.64 -7.17
CA PRO A 58 4.27 -10.96 -7.67
C PRO A 58 4.64 -11.89 -6.52
N ASN A 59 4.86 -13.17 -6.83
CA ASN A 59 5.51 -14.06 -5.90
C ASN A 59 6.98 -13.70 -5.80
N LEU A 60 7.49 -13.60 -4.58
CA LEU A 60 8.90 -13.32 -4.32
C LEU A 60 9.42 -14.29 -3.25
N PRO A 61 10.64 -14.84 -3.44
CA PRO A 61 11.24 -15.69 -2.41
C PRO A 61 11.34 -14.97 -1.05
N ALA A 62 11.61 -13.67 -1.05
CA ALA A 62 11.72 -12.88 0.18
C ALA A 62 10.41 -12.78 0.95
N PHE A 63 9.24 -13.01 0.33
CA PHE A 63 7.98 -13.02 1.06
C PHE A 63 7.87 -14.17 2.06
N GLU A 64 8.66 -15.24 1.92
CA GLU A 64 8.67 -16.31 2.93
C GLU A 64 9.12 -15.78 4.29
N GLN A 65 10.12 -14.89 4.31
CA GLN A 65 10.57 -14.21 5.53
C GLN A 65 9.46 -13.34 6.12
N VAL A 66 8.74 -12.61 5.27
CA VAL A 66 7.64 -11.74 5.68
C VAL A 66 6.51 -12.56 6.31
N ILE A 67 6.13 -13.65 5.64
CA ILE A 67 5.03 -14.52 6.09
C ILE A 67 5.33 -15.12 7.47
N ARG A 68 6.59 -15.52 7.72
CA ARG A 68 7.01 -16.14 8.98
C ARG A 68 7.15 -15.13 10.11
N SER A 69 7.30 -13.83 9.78
CA SER A 69 7.51 -12.80 10.79
C SER A 69 6.20 -12.47 11.50
N SER A 70 6.31 -11.89 12.70
CA SER A 70 5.17 -11.27 13.38
C SER A 70 4.95 -9.82 12.98
N SER A 71 5.81 -9.27 12.12
CA SER A 71 5.72 -7.89 11.68
C SER A 71 4.55 -7.67 10.74
N ILE A 72 3.99 -6.46 10.78
CA ILE A 72 2.94 -6.04 9.86
C ILE A 72 3.53 -5.93 8.44
N PHE A 73 2.75 -6.32 7.45
CA PHE A 73 3.07 -6.10 6.04
C PHE A 73 2.08 -5.12 5.43
N PHE A 74 2.57 -3.99 4.96
CA PHE A 74 1.75 -2.99 4.27
C PHE A 74 1.98 -3.06 2.77
N ALA A 75 0.89 -3.16 2.01
CA ALA A 75 0.89 -2.93 0.57
C ALA A 75 0.43 -1.50 0.34
N ILE A 76 1.27 -0.69 -0.27
CA ILE A 76 1.04 0.74 -0.44
C ILE A 76 1.23 1.11 -1.90
N GLY A 77 0.17 1.66 -2.51
CA GLY A 77 0.23 2.22 -3.84
C GLY A 77 0.39 3.73 -3.80
N TYR A 78 1.13 4.27 -4.75
CA TYR A 78 1.30 5.71 -4.91
C TYR A 78 0.75 6.15 -6.27
N ASP A 79 -0.07 7.19 -6.27
CA ASP A 79 -0.58 7.84 -7.48
C ASP A 79 0.20 9.14 -7.70
N PRO A 80 1.13 9.19 -8.68
CA PRO A 80 1.94 10.38 -8.90
C PRO A 80 1.15 11.56 -9.48
N VAL A 81 0.03 11.30 -10.14
CA VAL A 81 -0.82 12.36 -10.73
C VAL A 81 -1.56 13.12 -9.64
N ASN A 82 -2.16 12.40 -8.70
CA ASN A 82 -2.95 13.00 -7.62
C ASN A 82 -2.16 13.21 -6.34
N ASN A 83 -0.94 12.70 -6.25
CA ASN A 83 -0.08 12.76 -5.06
C ASN A 83 -0.83 12.24 -3.83
N ILE A 84 -1.35 11.02 -3.94
CA ILE A 84 -2.03 10.31 -2.85
C ILE A 84 -1.52 8.89 -2.75
N TYR A 85 -1.80 8.27 -1.62
CA TYR A 85 -1.45 6.87 -1.37
C TYR A 85 -2.71 6.03 -1.16
N VAL A 86 -2.62 4.77 -1.55
CA VAL A 86 -3.65 3.77 -1.21
C VAL A 86 -2.98 2.71 -0.36
N ILE A 87 -3.55 2.44 0.81
CA ILE A 87 -3.04 1.46 1.77
C ILE A 87 -4.12 0.41 1.92
N TRP A 88 -3.82 -0.84 1.54
CA TRP A 88 -4.76 -1.94 1.68
C TRP A 88 -4.67 -2.57 3.06
N ASN A 89 -5.78 -3.16 3.52
CA ASN A 89 -5.86 -3.77 4.85
C ASN A 89 -4.76 -4.82 5.03
N PRO A 90 -3.78 -4.60 5.94
CA PRO A 90 -2.67 -5.53 6.14
C PRO A 90 -3.12 -6.94 6.53
N GLU A 91 -4.18 -7.05 7.33
CA GLU A 91 -4.71 -8.34 7.80
C GLU A 91 -5.27 -9.18 6.63
N ALA A 92 -5.72 -8.53 5.56
CA ALA A 92 -6.26 -9.21 4.39
C ALA A 92 -5.17 -9.56 3.36
N VAL A 93 -4.12 -8.75 3.26
CA VAL A 93 -3.10 -8.92 2.21
C VAL A 93 -2.03 -9.93 2.60
N LYS A 94 -1.48 -9.85 3.80
CA LYS A 94 -0.37 -10.71 4.22
C LYS A 94 -0.66 -12.19 4.04
N PRO A 95 -1.84 -12.73 4.40
CA PRO A 95 -2.14 -14.15 4.20
C PRO A 95 -2.17 -14.60 2.73
N ARG A 96 -2.26 -13.65 1.79
CA ARG A 96 -2.32 -13.95 0.36
C ARG A 96 -0.95 -14.02 -0.32
N LEU A 97 0.13 -13.59 0.37
CA LEU A 97 1.47 -13.56 -0.20
C LEU A 97 1.92 -14.95 -0.65
N ASN A 98 2.47 -15.05 -1.86
CA ASN A 98 2.99 -16.27 -2.46
C ASN A 98 1.98 -17.41 -2.64
N LYS A 99 0.67 -17.13 -2.55
CA LYS A 99 -0.37 -18.16 -2.72
C LYS A 99 -0.77 -18.37 -4.18
N LYS A 100 -0.73 -17.32 -5.00
CA LYS A 100 -1.04 -17.36 -6.44
C LYS A 100 0.10 -16.70 -7.19
N THR A 101 0.06 -16.74 -8.51
CA THR A 101 1.10 -16.14 -9.38
C THR A 101 1.32 -14.67 -9.05
N ASN A 102 0.24 -13.93 -8.81
CA ASN A 102 0.31 -12.56 -8.34
C ASN A 102 -0.98 -12.19 -7.59
N ILE A 103 -0.92 -11.07 -6.88
CA ILE A 103 -2.06 -10.48 -6.19
C ILE A 103 -2.38 -9.17 -6.88
N SER A 104 -3.63 -8.95 -7.27
CA SER A 104 -4.10 -7.64 -7.75
C SER A 104 -4.86 -6.94 -6.63
N LEU A 105 -4.42 -5.73 -6.28
CA LEU A 105 -5.06 -4.88 -5.27
C LEU A 105 -5.64 -3.66 -5.98
N TYR A 106 -6.93 -3.41 -5.81
CA TYR A 106 -7.69 -2.46 -6.60
C TYR A 106 -8.04 -1.19 -5.84
N SER A 107 -8.18 -0.11 -6.58
CA SER A 107 -8.67 1.19 -6.12
C SER A 107 -9.42 1.84 -7.29
N THR A 108 -9.76 3.14 -7.19
CA THR A 108 -10.46 3.85 -8.25
C THR A 108 -9.84 5.22 -8.50
N PHE A 109 -9.85 5.65 -9.76
CA PHE A 109 -9.45 7.02 -10.11
C PHE A 109 -10.31 8.04 -9.40
N LYS A 110 -11.61 7.82 -9.37
CA LYS A 110 -12.57 8.74 -8.74
C LYS A 110 -12.25 8.95 -7.27
N GLY A 111 -12.01 7.86 -6.52
CA GLY A 111 -11.63 7.94 -5.11
C GLY A 111 -10.31 8.66 -4.91
N GLN A 112 -9.33 8.41 -5.75
CA GLN A 112 -8.03 9.04 -5.70
C GLN A 112 -8.13 10.56 -5.96
N GLN A 113 -8.94 10.97 -6.94
CA GLN A 113 -9.18 12.38 -7.23
C GLN A 113 -9.94 13.08 -6.09
N GLU A 114 -10.89 12.39 -5.47
CA GLU A 114 -11.64 12.90 -4.34
C GLU A 114 -10.74 13.21 -3.14
N VAL A 115 -9.82 12.31 -2.83
CA VAL A 115 -8.86 12.52 -1.73
C VAL A 115 -7.90 13.67 -2.06
N ARG A 116 -7.45 13.78 -3.30
CA ARG A 116 -6.66 14.93 -3.74
C ARG A 116 -7.39 16.24 -3.47
N ALA A 117 -8.66 16.31 -3.85
CA ALA A 117 -9.45 17.52 -3.70
C ALA A 117 -9.76 17.87 -2.25
N SER A 118 -10.14 16.88 -1.45
CA SER A 118 -10.57 17.09 -0.07
C SER A 118 -9.41 17.11 0.94
N GLN A 119 -8.30 16.45 0.64
CA GLN A 119 -7.18 16.21 1.55
C GLN A 119 -7.61 15.46 2.82
N LYS A 120 -8.66 14.65 2.72
CA LYS A 120 -9.17 13.81 3.80
C LYS A 120 -9.12 12.35 3.38
N PRO A 121 -8.70 11.43 4.27
CA PRO A 121 -8.70 10.01 3.95
C PRO A 121 -10.12 9.49 3.77
N ILE A 122 -10.28 8.51 2.88
CA ILE A 122 -11.53 7.77 2.74
C ILE A 122 -11.26 6.27 2.86
N HIS A 123 -12.18 5.57 3.52
CA HIS A 123 -12.21 4.13 3.55
C HIS A 123 -13.03 3.63 2.37
N TYR A 124 -12.46 2.73 1.58
CA TYR A 124 -13.10 2.24 0.37
C TYR A 124 -13.07 0.72 0.34
N VAL A 125 -14.23 0.11 0.12
CA VAL A 125 -14.33 -1.33 -0.12
C VAL A 125 -14.64 -1.53 -1.60
N THR A 126 -13.77 -2.23 -2.31
CA THR A 126 -13.91 -2.46 -3.74
C THR A 126 -15.01 -3.47 -4.03
N LYS A 127 -15.43 -3.55 -5.31
CA LYS A 127 -16.37 -4.59 -5.76
C LYS A 127 -15.80 -6.00 -5.54
N GLN A 128 -14.48 -6.12 -5.47
CA GLN A 128 -13.79 -7.36 -5.16
C GLN A 128 -13.68 -7.62 -3.65
N LEU A 129 -14.40 -6.85 -2.83
CA LEU A 129 -14.42 -6.93 -1.36
C LEU A 129 -13.04 -6.69 -0.73
N GLN A 130 -12.25 -5.82 -1.31
CA GLN A 130 -10.95 -5.42 -0.77
C GLN A 130 -11.08 -4.12 0.00
N ASP A 131 -10.59 -4.12 1.25
CA ASP A 131 -10.52 -2.93 2.10
C ASP A 131 -9.30 -2.10 1.75
N ALA A 132 -9.51 -0.80 1.51
CA ALA A 132 -8.43 0.13 1.26
C ALA A 132 -8.71 1.49 1.90
N MET A 133 -7.64 2.14 2.34
CA MET A 133 -7.67 3.56 2.71
C MET A 133 -6.98 4.35 1.60
N ILE A 134 -7.67 5.34 1.06
CA ILE A 134 -7.08 6.30 0.13
C ILE A 134 -6.76 7.54 0.96
N VAL A 135 -5.49 7.95 0.98
CA VAL A 135 -5.03 8.96 1.93
C VAL A 135 -4.14 10.01 1.27
N PRO A 136 -4.25 11.28 1.70
CA PRO A 136 -3.28 12.29 1.32
C PRO A 136 -1.96 12.02 2.05
N PRO A 137 -0.81 12.54 1.56
CA PRO A 137 0.48 12.31 2.20
C PRO A 137 0.50 12.59 3.71
N SER A 138 -0.18 13.65 4.14
CA SER A 138 -0.20 14.06 5.56
C SER A 138 -0.86 13.04 6.49
N GLU A 139 -1.66 12.10 5.97
CA GLU A 139 -2.39 11.11 6.77
C GLU A 139 -1.78 9.71 6.72
N VAL A 140 -0.72 9.50 5.95
CA VAL A 140 -0.06 8.19 5.82
C VAL A 140 0.39 7.68 7.18
N ARG A 141 1.07 8.54 7.96
CA ARG A 141 1.56 8.17 9.29
C ARG A 141 0.45 7.68 10.21
N ALA A 142 -0.67 8.40 10.24
CA ALA A 142 -1.80 8.05 11.10
C ALA A 142 -2.35 6.65 10.77
N VAL A 143 -2.47 6.33 9.48
CA VAL A 143 -2.98 5.02 9.05
C VAL A 143 -1.99 3.90 9.40
N LEU A 144 -0.70 4.11 9.18
CA LEU A 144 0.31 3.10 9.52
C LEU A 144 0.39 2.86 11.03
N ASP A 145 0.30 3.92 11.85
CA ASP A 145 0.39 3.81 13.30
C ASP A 145 -0.85 3.14 13.92
N ASN A 146 -2.02 3.31 13.31
CA ASN A 146 -3.29 2.87 13.88
C ASN A 146 -4.15 2.11 12.86
N TYR A 147 -3.55 1.26 12.04
CA TYR A 147 -4.27 0.64 10.93
C TYR A 147 -5.52 -0.14 11.38
N LEU A 148 -5.50 -0.73 12.57
CA LEU A 148 -6.68 -1.46 13.10
C LEU A 148 -7.90 -0.56 13.29
N SER A 149 -7.69 0.74 13.50
CA SER A 149 -8.78 1.71 13.64
C SER A 149 -9.36 2.16 12.30
N PHE A 150 -8.65 1.94 11.20
CA PHE A 150 -9.06 2.39 9.88
C PHE A 150 -9.69 1.29 9.02
N PHE A 151 -9.47 0.03 9.38
CA PHE A 151 -9.98 -1.12 8.62
C PHE A 151 -10.97 -1.99 9.37
#